data_abedbd9a84a4854d6515ce5f868852ad
#
_entry.id   abedbd9a84a4854d6515ce5f868852ad
#
_cell.length_a   1.000
_cell.length_b   1.000
_cell.length_c   1.000
_cell.angle_alpha   90.00
_cell.angle_beta   90.00
_cell.angle_gamma   90.00
#
_symmetry.space_group_name_H-M   'P 1'
#
loop_
_entity.id
_entity.type
_entity.pdbx_description
1 polymer ?
#
loop_
_entity_poly.entity_id
_entity_poly.type
_entity_poly.pdbx_seq_one_letter_code
_entity_poly.pdbx_strand_id
1 'polypeptide(L)'
;MSSVAGMRVRRSNFVYGASKAGVDGFYINLGEALRGTGANVLVVRPGQVRTKMSAEAGDAPLTVNVSDVAEATVKAVLDGKQAIFVHPLFEYVSLAFKFIPQAIFRKLPF
;
A
#
# COMPACT_ATOMS: atom_id res chain seq x y z
N MET A 1 -2.64 1.08 8.45
CA MET A 1 -2.80 0.30 7.19
C MET A 1 -3.01 1.25 6.03
N SER A 2 -2.09 1.29 5.12
CA SER A 2 -2.23 1.98 3.84
C SER A 2 -2.73 0.99 2.77
N SER A 3 -2.44 1.23 1.52
CA SER A 3 -2.75 0.33 0.42
C SER A 3 -1.88 0.68 -0.78
N VAL A 4 -1.59 -0.30 -1.61
CA VAL A 4 -0.93 -0.05 -2.91
C VAL A 4 -1.78 0.86 -3.81
N ALA A 5 -3.10 0.91 -3.61
CA ALA A 5 -3.99 1.82 -4.34
C ALA A 5 -3.67 3.30 -4.10
N GLY A 6 -3.02 3.65 -2.97
CA GLY A 6 -2.58 5.01 -2.69
C GLY A 6 -1.26 5.40 -3.34
N MET A 7 -0.52 4.45 -3.90
CA MET A 7 0.79 4.72 -4.52
C MET A 7 0.65 5.42 -5.87
N ARG A 8 -0.35 5.05 -6.64
CA ARG A 8 -0.79 5.77 -7.85
C ARG A 8 -2.30 5.74 -7.89
N VAL A 9 -2.93 6.89 -7.69
CA VAL A 9 -4.40 6.99 -7.69
C VAL A 9 -4.92 6.76 -9.12
N ARG A 10 -5.93 5.88 -9.24
CA ARG A 10 -6.49 5.47 -10.52
C ARG A 10 -7.91 6.01 -10.66
N ARG A 11 -8.28 6.38 -11.90
CA ARG A 11 -9.63 6.89 -12.19
C ARG A 11 -10.74 5.89 -11.85
N SER A 12 -10.46 4.58 -11.93
CA SER A 12 -11.44 3.54 -11.63
C SER A 12 -11.79 3.44 -10.14
N ASN A 13 -10.94 3.99 -9.25
CA ASN A 13 -11.15 3.94 -7.81
C ASN A 13 -10.47 5.14 -7.12
N PHE A 14 -10.71 6.35 -7.63
CA PHE A 14 -9.93 7.52 -7.18
C PHE A 14 -10.30 7.99 -5.78
N VAL A 15 -11.53 7.81 -5.34
CA VAL A 15 -11.92 8.19 -3.97
C VAL A 15 -11.16 7.35 -2.94
N TYR A 16 -11.19 6.04 -3.11
CA TYR A 16 -10.46 5.11 -2.25
C TYR A 16 -8.94 5.35 -2.34
N GLY A 17 -8.42 5.45 -3.57
CA GLY A 17 -7.00 5.70 -3.80
C GLY A 17 -6.52 6.99 -3.17
N ALA A 18 -7.28 8.08 -3.33
CA ALA A 18 -6.93 9.37 -2.74
C ALA A 18 -6.94 9.33 -1.21
N SER A 19 -7.92 8.64 -0.60
CA SER A 19 -7.98 8.48 0.86
C SER A 19 -6.75 7.72 1.37
N LYS A 20 -6.35 6.65 0.68
CA LYS A 20 -5.18 5.86 1.06
C LYS A 20 -3.87 6.61 0.80
N ALA A 21 -3.80 7.41 -0.26
CA ALA A 21 -2.64 8.28 -0.51
C ALA A 21 -2.48 9.31 0.62
N GLY A 22 -3.57 9.89 1.09
CA GLY A 22 -3.57 10.82 2.21
C GLY A 22 -3.10 10.17 3.51
N VAL A 23 -3.64 9.00 3.82
CA VAL A 23 -3.24 8.21 5.01
C VAL A 23 -1.75 7.86 4.93
N ASP A 24 -1.29 7.37 3.79
CA ASP A 24 0.11 6.99 3.59
C ASP A 24 1.03 8.20 3.80
N GLY A 25 0.76 9.30 3.11
CA GLY A 25 1.58 10.51 3.22
C GLY A 25 1.59 11.08 4.64
N PHE A 26 0.44 11.07 5.31
CA PHE A 26 0.34 11.54 6.70
C PHE A 26 1.22 10.70 7.63
N TYR A 27 1.10 9.38 7.61
CA TYR A 27 1.80 8.53 8.56
C TYR A 27 3.29 8.38 8.26
N ILE A 28 3.71 8.40 7.00
CA ILE A 28 5.13 8.44 6.66
C ILE A 28 5.78 9.69 7.27
N ASN A 29 5.14 10.84 7.12
CA ASN A 29 5.69 12.10 7.64
C ASN A 29 5.56 12.23 9.15
N LEU A 30 4.52 11.65 9.74
CA LEU A 30 4.42 11.54 11.19
C LEU A 30 5.59 10.72 11.75
N GLY A 31 5.94 9.62 11.09
CA GLY A 31 7.12 8.83 11.47
C GLY A 31 8.41 9.62 11.42
N GLU A 32 8.58 10.46 10.40
CA GLU A 32 9.74 11.35 10.31
C GLU A 32 9.75 12.39 11.46
N ALA A 33 8.58 12.99 11.77
CA ALA A 33 8.47 13.97 12.85
C ALA A 33 8.76 13.36 14.23
N LEU A 34 8.50 12.07 14.40
CA LEU A 34 8.73 11.36 15.68
C LEU A 34 10.12 10.77 15.81
N ARG A 35 11.02 10.96 14.84
CA ARG A 35 12.38 10.45 14.94
C ARG A 35 13.08 10.99 16.17
N GLY A 36 13.74 10.10 16.90
CA GLY A 36 14.46 10.45 18.14
C GLY A 36 13.58 10.53 19.39
N THR A 37 12.26 10.34 19.29
CA THR A 37 11.36 10.37 20.45
C THR A 37 11.14 9.01 21.10
N GLY A 38 11.59 7.92 20.45
CA GLY A 38 11.31 6.56 20.88
C GLY A 38 10.01 5.98 20.31
N ALA A 39 9.16 6.81 19.72
CA ALA A 39 7.95 6.36 19.02
C ALA A 39 8.25 6.12 17.53
N ASN A 40 7.68 5.08 16.97
CA ASN A 40 7.90 4.70 15.57
C ASN A 40 6.56 4.44 14.88
N VAL A 41 6.52 4.71 13.58
CA VAL A 41 5.36 4.42 12.73
C VAL A 41 5.77 3.41 11.67
N LEU A 42 4.95 2.38 11.48
CA LEU A 42 5.09 1.43 10.38
C LEU A 42 3.88 1.57 9.46
N VAL A 43 4.12 1.87 8.20
CA VAL A 43 3.10 1.92 7.17
C VAL A 43 3.10 0.58 6.43
N VAL A 44 1.97 -0.11 6.45
CA VAL A 44 1.78 -1.40 5.78
C VAL A 44 0.94 -1.17 4.52
N ARG A 45 1.46 -1.57 3.38
CA ARG A 45 0.87 -1.35 2.06
C ARG A 45 0.48 -2.67 1.40
N PRO A 46 -0.68 -3.27 1.77
CA PRO A 46 -1.15 -4.46 1.08
C PRO A 46 -1.84 -4.11 -0.24
N GLY A 47 -1.90 -5.08 -1.13
CA GLY A 47 -2.85 -5.08 -2.23
C GLY A 47 -4.18 -5.68 -1.77
N GLN A 48 -4.83 -6.49 -2.62
CA GLN A 48 -6.05 -7.18 -2.22
C GLN A 48 -5.72 -8.28 -1.21
N VAL A 49 -6.45 -8.28 -0.11
CA VAL A 49 -6.35 -9.30 0.95
C VAL A 49 -7.63 -10.13 0.93
N ARG A 50 -7.50 -11.45 1.05
CA ARG A 50 -8.66 -12.36 1.12
C ARG A 50 -9.40 -12.18 2.44
N THR A 51 -10.49 -11.43 2.39
CA THR A 51 -11.38 -11.16 3.52
C THR A 51 -12.83 -11.33 3.09
N LYS A 52 -13.77 -11.21 4.01
CA LYS A 52 -15.20 -11.20 3.68
C LYS A 52 -15.55 -10.05 2.74
N MET A 53 -14.90 -8.91 2.87
CA MET A 53 -15.13 -7.74 2.03
C MET A 53 -14.67 -7.94 0.58
N SER A 54 -13.64 -8.74 0.36
CA SER A 54 -13.09 -9.00 -0.97
C SER A 54 -13.65 -10.27 -1.64
N ALA A 55 -14.46 -11.06 -0.94
CA ALA A 55 -14.92 -12.36 -1.41
C ALA A 55 -15.72 -12.25 -2.72
N GLU A 56 -16.55 -11.23 -2.88
CA GLU A 56 -17.36 -11.00 -4.07
C GLU A 56 -16.56 -10.47 -5.26
N ALA A 57 -15.45 -9.81 -4.99
CA ALA A 57 -14.59 -9.25 -6.03
C ALA A 57 -13.71 -10.31 -6.70
N GLY A 58 -13.60 -11.51 -6.10
CA GLY A 58 -12.68 -12.54 -6.55
C GLY A 58 -11.22 -12.20 -6.26
N ASP A 59 -10.30 -13.08 -6.64
CA ASP A 59 -8.87 -12.87 -6.41
C ASP A 59 -8.27 -12.05 -7.55
N ALA A 60 -7.76 -10.87 -7.22
CA ALA A 60 -6.92 -10.09 -8.12
C ALA A 60 -5.50 -10.69 -8.17
N PRO A 61 -4.67 -10.35 -9.18
CA PRO A 61 -3.27 -10.74 -9.16
C PRO A 61 -2.58 -10.27 -7.89
N LEU A 62 -1.69 -11.10 -7.34
CA LEU A 62 -0.94 -10.82 -6.11
C LEU A 62 -1.82 -10.67 -4.86
N THR A 63 -3.02 -11.26 -4.85
CA THR A 63 -3.86 -11.32 -3.66
C THR A 63 -3.18 -12.16 -2.57
N VAL A 64 -3.21 -11.66 -1.34
CA VAL A 64 -2.61 -12.33 -0.18
C VAL A 64 -3.67 -12.68 0.87
N ASN A 65 -3.32 -13.56 1.79
CA ASN A 65 -4.18 -13.92 2.91
C ASN A 65 -3.95 -12.98 4.10
N VAL A 66 -4.89 -12.95 5.04
CA VAL A 66 -4.76 -12.18 6.28
C VAL A 66 -3.50 -12.60 7.05
N SER A 67 -3.20 -13.90 7.08
CA SER A 67 -1.99 -14.41 7.74
C SER A 67 -0.71 -13.84 7.12
N ASP A 68 -0.66 -13.67 5.81
CA ASP A 68 0.51 -13.09 5.11
C ASP A 68 0.73 -11.64 5.55
N VAL A 69 -0.35 -10.87 5.67
CA VAL A 69 -0.28 -9.49 6.16
C VAL A 69 0.20 -9.44 7.60
N ALA A 70 -0.34 -10.30 8.45
CA ALA A 70 0.03 -10.35 9.86
C ALA A 70 1.50 -10.71 10.04
N GLU A 71 1.99 -11.75 9.35
CA GLU A 71 3.38 -12.18 9.43
C GLU A 71 4.33 -11.09 8.94
N ALA A 72 4.03 -10.49 7.80
CA ALA A 72 4.86 -9.41 7.23
C ALA A 72 4.91 -8.20 8.17
N THR A 73 3.79 -7.85 8.80
CA THR A 73 3.70 -6.74 9.74
C THR A 73 4.53 -7.01 10.99
N VAL A 74 4.41 -8.18 11.61
CA VAL A 74 5.20 -8.55 12.80
C VAL A 74 6.68 -8.53 12.48
N LYS A 75 7.08 -9.12 11.37
CA LYS A 75 8.49 -9.13 10.96
C LYS A 75 9.03 -7.71 10.76
N ALA A 76 8.25 -6.84 10.12
CA ALA A 76 8.66 -5.45 9.88
C ALA A 76 8.79 -4.66 11.18
N VAL A 77 7.92 -4.88 12.17
CA VAL A 77 8.03 -4.28 13.50
C VAL A 77 9.33 -4.71 14.18
N LEU A 78 9.63 -6.00 14.15
CA LEU A 78 10.84 -6.54 14.75
C LEU A 78 12.11 -6.05 14.05
N ASP A 79 12.06 -5.82 12.73
CA ASP A 79 13.18 -5.32 11.93
C ASP A 79 13.31 -3.78 11.97
N GLY A 80 12.38 -3.08 12.61
CA GLY A 80 12.41 -1.63 12.71
C GLY A 80 12.14 -0.89 11.41
N LYS A 81 11.38 -1.47 10.50
CA LYS A 81 11.06 -0.85 9.21
C LYS A 81 10.03 0.27 9.35
N GLN A 82 10.05 1.22 8.42
CA GLN A 82 9.13 2.36 8.39
C GLN A 82 7.97 2.15 7.42
N ALA A 83 8.17 1.40 6.37
CA ALA A 83 7.15 1.08 5.37
C ALA A 83 7.45 -0.27 4.73
N ILE A 84 6.40 -1.04 4.45
CA ILE A 84 6.51 -2.32 3.76
C ILE A 84 5.39 -2.47 2.73
N PHE A 85 5.68 -3.24 1.67
CA PHE A 85 4.67 -3.78 0.77
C PHE A 85 4.44 -5.24 1.14
N VAL A 86 3.18 -5.60 1.38
CA VAL A 86 2.83 -7.01 1.53
C VAL A 86 2.71 -7.59 0.13
N HIS A 87 3.41 -8.62 -0.17
CA HIS A 87 3.82 -9.13 -1.47
C HIS A 87 4.90 -8.23 -2.09
N PRO A 88 6.15 -8.69 -2.10
CA PRO A 88 7.30 -7.85 -2.51
C PRO A 88 7.21 -7.27 -3.92
N LEU A 89 6.46 -7.93 -4.85
CA LEU A 89 6.31 -7.43 -6.21
C LEU A 89 5.57 -6.10 -6.29
N PHE A 90 4.75 -5.74 -5.31
CA PHE A 90 4.06 -4.45 -5.30
C PHE A 90 5.00 -3.25 -5.17
N GLU A 91 6.17 -3.44 -4.58
CA GLU A 91 7.18 -2.39 -4.55
C GLU A 91 7.58 -1.99 -5.98
N TYR A 92 7.85 -3.00 -6.81
CA TYR A 92 8.25 -2.78 -8.20
C TYR A 92 7.09 -2.28 -9.06
N VAL A 93 5.89 -2.83 -8.87
CA VAL A 93 4.69 -2.39 -9.59
C VAL A 93 4.37 -0.94 -9.28
N SER A 94 4.43 -0.55 -8.00
CA SER A 94 4.16 0.83 -7.57
C SER A 94 5.20 1.79 -8.15
N LEU A 95 6.46 1.40 -8.15
CA LEU A 95 7.53 2.20 -8.74
C LEU A 95 7.32 2.39 -10.25
N ALA A 96 6.95 1.33 -10.97
CA ALA A 96 6.66 1.41 -12.39
C ALA A 96 5.47 2.35 -12.66
N PHE A 97 4.39 2.23 -11.91
CA PHE A 97 3.21 3.09 -12.05
C PHE A 97 3.53 4.56 -11.79
N LYS A 98 4.39 4.83 -10.82
CA LYS A 98 4.77 6.20 -10.47
C LYS A 98 5.41 6.95 -11.64
N PHE A 99 6.15 6.25 -12.49
CA PHE A 99 6.86 6.84 -13.60
C PHE A 99 6.12 6.82 -14.94
N ILE A 100 4.90 6.26 -14.99
CA ILE A 100 4.09 6.29 -16.21
C ILE A 100 3.52 7.70 -16.40
N PRO A 101 3.77 8.38 -17.54
CA PRO A 101 3.18 9.69 -17.83
C PRO A 101 1.65 9.60 -17.84
N GLN A 102 0.99 10.68 -17.43
CA GLN A 102 -0.47 10.70 -17.34
C GLN A 102 -1.15 10.43 -18.71
N ALA A 103 -0.57 10.90 -19.78
CA ALA A 103 -1.09 10.68 -21.13
C ALA A 103 -1.13 9.18 -21.49
N ILE A 104 -0.11 8.42 -21.07
CA ILE A 104 -0.06 6.96 -21.28
C ILE A 104 -0.96 6.26 -20.28
N PHE A 105 -0.93 6.67 -19.02
CA PHE A 105 -1.75 6.09 -17.96
C PHE A 105 -3.24 6.21 -18.27
N ARG A 106 -3.65 7.29 -18.91
CA ARG A 106 -5.03 7.54 -19.33
C ARG A 106 -5.54 6.47 -20.32
N LYS A 107 -4.66 5.89 -21.13
CA LYS A 107 -5.00 4.86 -22.12
C LYS A 107 -5.11 3.47 -21.51
N LEU A 108 -4.63 3.28 -20.29
CA LEU A 108 -4.69 2.00 -19.59
C LEU A 108 -6.06 1.82 -18.92
N PRO A 109 -6.52 0.55 -18.70
CA PRO A 109 -7.84 0.26 -18.15
C PRO A 109 -7.91 0.38 -16.62
N PHE A 110 -7.19 1.30 -16.06
CA PHE A 110 -7.12 1.44 -14.60
C PHE A 110 -8.05 2.49 -14.02
#